data_7abb7ef6e35bba5e95139db74d1846da
#
_entry.id   7abb7ef6e35bba5e95139db74d1846da
#
_cell.length_a   1.000
_cell.length_b   1.000
_cell.length_c   1.000
_cell.angle_alpha   90.00
_cell.angle_beta   90.00
_cell.angle_gamma   90.00
#
_symmetry.space_group_name_H-M   'P 1'
#
loop_
_entity.id
_entity.type
_entity.pdbx_description
1 polymer ?
#
loop_
_entity_poly.entity_id
_entity_poly.type
_entity_poly.pdbx_seq_one_letter_code
_entity_poly.pdbx_strand_id
1 'polypeptide(L)'
;MSGSERRTEIIEQIQKSPAPVSGKNLAETYGVSRQVIVQDIALLRAAGYDVIATNRGYILNAPSKVSRVLKVCHSDECLEEELCTVVDMGGCVENVMVNHRVYGHLEAELHINSRRKVAEFMEDIRNGKSSPLKNITSDYHYHTISADNEETLDLIEEELRKKGFLVNR
;
A
#
# COMPACT_ATOMS: atom_id res chain seq x y z
N MET A 1 -12.39 3.47 25.41
CA MET A 1 -12.37 3.48 23.93
C MET A 1 -13.64 4.12 23.42
N SER A 2 -13.52 5.15 22.62
CA SER A 2 -14.67 5.80 21.95
C SER A 2 -15.23 4.92 20.83
N GLY A 3 -16.47 5.19 20.41
CA GLY A 3 -17.07 4.46 19.27
C GLY A 3 -16.31 4.69 17.95
N SER A 4 -15.68 5.86 17.77
CA SER A 4 -14.86 6.16 16.61
C SER A 4 -13.58 5.32 16.57
N GLU A 5 -12.84 5.29 17.68
CA GLU A 5 -11.62 4.48 17.82
C GLU A 5 -11.93 3.00 17.59
N ARG A 6 -12.99 2.49 18.21
CA ARG A 6 -13.41 1.10 18.04
C ARG A 6 -13.70 0.75 16.58
N ARG A 7 -14.40 1.63 15.83
CA ARG A 7 -14.68 1.39 14.41
C ARG A 7 -13.41 1.34 13.56
N THR A 8 -12.44 2.19 13.84
CA THR A 8 -11.15 2.14 13.16
C THR A 8 -10.45 0.80 13.38
N GLU A 9 -10.40 0.34 14.62
CA GLU A 9 -9.78 -0.96 14.96
C GLU A 9 -10.55 -2.15 14.39
N ILE A 10 -11.90 -2.09 14.34
CA ILE A 10 -12.73 -3.13 13.71
C ILE A 10 -12.35 -3.29 12.23
N ILE A 11 -12.23 -2.19 11.47
CA ILE A 11 -11.84 -2.25 10.06
C ILE A 11 -10.44 -2.84 9.89
N GLU A 12 -9.48 -2.42 10.68
CA GLU A 12 -8.12 -2.97 10.63
C GLU A 12 -8.10 -4.46 10.95
N GLN A 13 -8.86 -4.90 11.94
CA GLN A 13 -8.95 -6.31 12.32
C GLN A 13 -9.56 -7.15 11.19
N ILE A 14 -10.64 -6.66 10.57
CA ILE A 14 -11.28 -7.35 9.44
C ILE A 14 -10.34 -7.39 8.23
N GLN A 15 -9.65 -6.30 7.94
CA GLN A 15 -8.72 -6.19 6.80
C GLN A 15 -7.50 -7.12 6.94
N LYS A 16 -6.95 -7.25 8.15
CA LYS A 16 -5.79 -8.10 8.42
C LYS A 16 -6.14 -9.58 8.56
N SER A 17 -7.42 -9.90 8.71
CA SER A 17 -7.85 -11.29 8.93
C SER A 17 -7.97 -12.06 7.61
N PRO A 18 -7.33 -13.23 7.50
CA PRO A 18 -7.47 -14.09 6.31
C PRO A 18 -8.83 -14.81 6.24
N ALA A 19 -9.66 -14.71 7.29
CA ALA A 19 -10.96 -15.35 7.41
C ALA A 19 -12.01 -14.37 7.96
N PRO A 20 -13.32 -14.63 7.74
CA PRO A 20 -14.38 -13.80 8.28
C PRO A 20 -14.27 -13.64 9.81
N VAL A 21 -14.37 -12.40 10.30
CA VAL A 21 -14.31 -12.08 11.72
C VAL A 21 -15.72 -12.09 12.31
N SER A 22 -16.00 -12.99 13.26
CA SER A 22 -17.34 -13.12 13.81
C SER A 22 -17.74 -11.91 14.65
N GLY A 23 -19.02 -11.52 14.57
CA GLY A 23 -19.56 -10.44 15.39
C GLY A 23 -19.48 -10.74 16.91
N LYS A 24 -19.45 -12.02 17.29
CA LYS A 24 -19.22 -12.45 18.67
C LYS A 24 -17.78 -12.14 19.09
N ASN A 25 -16.82 -12.51 18.28
CA ASN A 25 -15.39 -12.23 18.53
C ASN A 25 -15.14 -10.72 18.68
N LEU A 26 -15.69 -9.90 17.76
CA LEU A 26 -15.59 -8.44 17.85
C LEU A 26 -16.21 -7.90 19.16
N ALA A 27 -17.38 -8.40 19.53
CA ALA A 27 -18.06 -7.99 20.77
C ALA A 27 -17.21 -8.30 22.01
N GLU A 28 -16.63 -9.49 22.07
CA GLU A 28 -15.73 -9.92 23.15
C GLU A 28 -14.43 -9.12 23.18
N THR A 29 -13.80 -8.90 22.02
CA THR A 29 -12.54 -8.14 21.90
C THR A 29 -12.70 -6.70 22.40
N TYR A 30 -13.82 -6.06 22.08
CA TYR A 30 -14.04 -4.64 22.41
C TYR A 30 -14.91 -4.42 23.65
N GLY A 31 -15.32 -5.49 24.33
CA GLY A 31 -16.11 -5.41 25.56
C GLY A 31 -17.48 -4.75 25.39
N VAL A 32 -18.13 -4.96 24.24
CA VAL A 32 -19.46 -4.40 23.90
C VAL A 32 -20.44 -5.49 23.51
N SER A 33 -21.73 -5.16 23.44
CA SER A 33 -22.73 -6.10 22.97
C SER A 33 -22.61 -6.34 21.46
N ARG A 34 -23.08 -7.52 21.00
CA ARG A 34 -23.15 -7.82 19.56
C ARG A 34 -23.99 -6.78 18.79
N GLN A 35 -25.00 -6.20 19.45
CA GLN A 35 -25.82 -5.16 18.83
C GLN A 35 -25.04 -3.88 18.55
N VAL A 36 -24.13 -3.51 19.46
CA VAL A 36 -23.21 -2.38 19.23
C VAL A 36 -22.30 -2.65 18.04
N ILE A 37 -21.79 -3.87 17.88
CA ILE A 37 -21.00 -4.26 16.70
C ILE A 37 -21.83 -4.12 15.41
N VAL A 38 -23.08 -4.58 15.40
CA VAL A 38 -23.99 -4.42 14.25
C VAL A 38 -24.18 -2.94 13.89
N GLN A 39 -24.33 -2.06 14.87
CA GLN A 39 -24.40 -0.60 14.64
C GLN A 39 -23.10 -0.04 14.13
N ASP A 40 -21.97 -0.45 14.68
CA ASP A 40 -20.64 -0.02 14.20
C ASP A 40 -20.44 -0.42 12.73
N ILE A 41 -20.79 -1.65 12.36
CA ILE A 41 -20.71 -2.12 10.97
C ILE A 41 -21.64 -1.30 10.05
N ALA A 42 -22.83 -0.95 10.50
CA ALA A 42 -23.74 -0.09 9.72
C ALA A 42 -23.13 1.30 9.49
N LEU A 43 -22.51 1.90 10.51
CA LEU A 43 -21.82 3.19 10.40
C LEU A 43 -20.59 3.12 9.50
N LEU A 44 -19.82 2.02 9.54
CA LEU A 44 -18.69 1.80 8.64
C LEU A 44 -19.14 1.69 7.19
N ARG A 45 -20.25 0.99 6.90
CA ARG A 45 -20.84 0.95 5.57
C ARG A 45 -21.30 2.33 5.09
N ALA A 46 -21.94 3.10 5.98
CA ALA A 46 -22.33 4.48 5.69
C ALA A 46 -21.13 5.40 5.42
N ALA A 47 -19.97 5.09 6.00
CA ALA A 47 -18.70 5.78 5.75
C ALA A 47 -17.97 5.30 4.49
N GLY A 48 -18.55 4.38 3.70
CA GLY A 48 -18.00 3.93 2.43
C GLY A 48 -17.17 2.66 2.47
N TYR A 49 -17.05 1.99 3.64
CA TYR A 49 -16.38 0.70 3.71
C TYR A 49 -17.32 -0.41 3.21
N ASP A 50 -16.84 -1.20 2.25
CA ASP A 50 -17.61 -2.34 1.72
C ASP A 50 -17.46 -3.58 2.60
N VAL A 51 -18.10 -3.54 3.78
CA VAL A 51 -18.11 -4.65 4.74
C VAL A 51 -19.23 -5.61 4.40
N ILE A 52 -18.90 -6.83 4.01
CA ILE A 52 -19.84 -7.92 3.70
C ILE A 52 -20.07 -8.76 4.95
N ALA A 53 -21.35 -9.02 5.25
CA ALA A 53 -21.74 -9.99 6.26
C ALA A 53 -21.89 -11.38 5.63
N THR A 54 -21.20 -12.36 6.18
CA THR A 54 -21.32 -13.77 5.80
C THR A 54 -21.91 -14.58 6.97
N ASN A 55 -22.21 -15.83 6.72
CA ASN A 55 -22.66 -16.75 7.78
C ASN A 55 -21.59 -17.00 8.87
N ARG A 56 -20.31 -16.69 8.58
CA ARG A 56 -19.19 -16.87 9.51
C ARG A 56 -18.74 -15.58 10.19
N GLY A 57 -19.17 -14.43 9.68
CA GLY A 57 -18.78 -13.11 10.20
C GLY A 57 -18.63 -12.08 9.10
N TYR A 58 -17.87 -11.04 9.40
CA TYR A 58 -17.64 -9.90 8.52
C TYR A 58 -16.32 -10.04 7.76
N ILE A 59 -16.36 -9.68 6.49
CA ILE A 59 -15.19 -9.52 5.64
C ILE A 59 -15.23 -8.11 5.02
N LEU A 60 -14.05 -7.56 4.75
CA LEU A 60 -13.95 -6.34 3.96
C LEU A 60 -13.77 -6.76 2.49
N ASN A 61 -14.68 -6.34 1.64
CA ASN A 61 -14.50 -6.43 0.21
C ASN A 61 -13.58 -5.27 -0.21
N ALA A 62 -12.30 -5.36 0.13
CA ALA A 62 -11.32 -4.49 -0.48
C ALA A 62 -11.27 -4.87 -1.96
N PRO A 63 -11.42 -3.94 -2.90
CA PRO A 63 -11.14 -4.24 -4.30
C PRO A 63 -9.75 -4.89 -4.34
N SER A 64 -9.66 -6.04 -4.98
CA SER A 64 -8.37 -6.73 -5.14
C SER A 64 -7.48 -5.81 -5.94
N LYS A 65 -6.53 -5.15 -5.26
CA LYS A 65 -5.52 -4.35 -5.96
C LYS A 65 -4.78 -5.25 -6.94
N VAL A 66 -4.60 -4.76 -8.12
CA VAL A 66 -3.70 -5.37 -9.10
C VAL A 66 -2.29 -4.82 -8.87
N SER A 67 -1.28 -5.59 -9.24
CA SER A 67 0.11 -5.16 -9.07
C SER A 67 0.97 -5.55 -10.27
N ARG A 68 2.03 -4.78 -10.50
CA ARG A 68 2.98 -5.00 -11.58
C ARG A 68 4.38 -4.68 -11.09
N VAL A 69 5.35 -5.51 -11.49
CA VAL A 69 6.77 -5.25 -11.22
C VAL A 69 7.34 -4.49 -12.40
N LEU A 70 7.89 -3.30 -12.14
CA LEU A 70 8.53 -2.47 -13.14
C LEU A 70 10.02 -2.36 -12.85
N LYS A 71 10.84 -2.47 -13.89
CA LYS A 71 12.27 -2.23 -13.84
C LYS A 71 12.55 -0.77 -14.21
N VAL A 72 13.24 -0.07 -13.34
CA VAL A 72 13.53 1.36 -13.49
C VAL A 72 15.02 1.64 -13.31
N CYS A 73 15.47 2.73 -13.91
CA CYS A 73 16.84 3.23 -13.78
C CYS A 73 16.82 4.75 -13.90
N HIS A 74 17.26 5.43 -12.85
CA HIS A 74 17.38 6.89 -12.82
C HIS A 74 18.32 7.34 -11.70
N SER A 75 18.82 8.58 -11.78
CA SER A 75 19.66 9.19 -10.75
C SER A 75 18.87 9.49 -9.46
N ASP A 76 19.62 9.81 -8.38
CA ASP A 76 19.01 10.20 -7.10
C ASP A 76 18.16 11.46 -7.19
N GLU A 77 18.50 12.38 -8.12
CA GLU A 77 17.74 13.61 -8.35
C GLU A 77 16.32 13.35 -8.85
N CYS A 78 16.09 12.23 -9.52
CA CYS A 78 14.79 11.83 -10.06
C CYS A 78 13.97 10.96 -9.10
N LEU A 79 14.50 10.58 -7.95
CA LEU A 79 13.85 9.65 -7.02
C LEU A 79 12.49 10.18 -6.53
N GLU A 80 12.43 11.45 -6.14
CA GLU A 80 11.17 12.07 -5.71
C GLU A 80 10.15 12.15 -6.85
N GLU A 81 10.60 12.48 -8.05
CA GLU A 81 9.74 12.58 -9.25
C GLU A 81 9.15 11.22 -9.63
N GLU A 82 9.94 10.15 -9.57
CA GLU A 82 9.45 8.80 -9.81
C GLU A 82 8.32 8.42 -8.83
N LEU A 83 8.58 8.56 -7.53
CA LEU A 83 7.61 8.22 -6.50
C LEU A 83 6.33 9.07 -6.59
N CYS A 84 6.47 10.39 -6.83
CA CYS A 84 5.34 11.28 -7.03
C CYS A 84 4.52 10.90 -8.27
N THR A 85 5.15 10.49 -9.36
CA THR A 85 4.45 10.06 -10.58
C THR A 85 3.52 8.89 -10.28
N VAL A 86 3.97 7.91 -9.51
CA VAL A 86 3.15 6.75 -9.14
C VAL A 86 1.97 7.15 -8.24
N VAL A 87 2.22 7.92 -7.18
CA VAL A 87 1.17 8.23 -6.20
C VAL A 87 0.15 9.23 -6.72
N ASP A 88 0.54 10.17 -7.58
CA ASP A 88 -0.35 11.16 -8.18
C ASP A 88 -1.39 10.52 -9.11
N MET A 89 -1.07 9.37 -9.68
CA MET A 89 -1.97 8.59 -10.54
C MET A 89 -2.81 7.56 -9.77
N GLY A 90 -2.69 7.52 -8.45
CA GLY A 90 -3.46 6.60 -7.58
C GLY A 90 -2.77 5.26 -7.35
N GLY A 91 -1.48 5.12 -7.69
CA GLY A 91 -0.69 3.95 -7.40
C GLY A 91 -0.07 3.96 -6.00
N CYS A 92 0.40 2.79 -5.59
CA CYS A 92 1.21 2.58 -4.40
C CYS A 92 2.52 1.90 -4.78
N VAL A 93 3.64 2.46 -4.34
CA VAL A 93 4.95 1.79 -4.43
C VAL A 93 5.06 0.87 -3.22
N GLU A 94 4.90 -0.42 -3.43
CA GLU A 94 4.86 -1.41 -2.34
C GLU A 94 6.26 -1.68 -1.77
N ASN A 95 7.25 -1.78 -2.64
CA ASN A 95 8.63 -2.13 -2.28
C ASN A 95 9.65 -1.50 -3.24
N VAL A 96 10.91 -1.64 -2.88
CA VAL A 96 12.05 -1.51 -3.78
C VAL A 96 12.87 -2.78 -3.76
N MET A 97 13.27 -3.26 -4.92
CA MET A 97 14.06 -4.48 -5.08
C MET A 97 15.29 -4.20 -5.96
N VAL A 98 16.39 -4.84 -5.62
CA VAL A 98 17.60 -4.87 -6.46
C VAL A 98 18.17 -6.28 -6.53
N ASN A 99 18.81 -6.59 -7.64
CA ASN A 99 19.56 -7.85 -7.82
C ASN A 99 21.06 -7.53 -7.79
N HIS A 100 21.68 -7.73 -6.64
CA HIS A 100 23.09 -7.46 -6.44
C HIS A 100 23.93 -8.70 -6.76
N ARG A 101 25.06 -8.50 -7.43
CA ARG A 101 25.92 -9.63 -7.89
C ARG A 101 26.44 -10.50 -6.76
N VAL A 102 26.70 -9.92 -5.60
CA VAL A 102 27.28 -10.61 -4.43
C VAL A 102 26.20 -10.96 -3.40
N TYR A 103 25.32 -10.00 -3.08
CA TYR A 103 24.31 -10.19 -2.03
C TYR A 103 23.02 -10.86 -2.53
N GLY A 104 22.85 -11.03 -3.85
CA GLY A 104 21.66 -11.61 -4.43
C GLY A 104 20.49 -10.63 -4.45
N HIS A 105 19.28 -11.16 -4.29
CA HIS A 105 18.04 -10.37 -4.27
C HIS A 105 17.90 -9.67 -2.91
N LEU A 106 17.76 -8.35 -2.96
CA LEU A 106 17.49 -7.52 -1.78
C LEU A 106 16.18 -6.78 -2.00
N GLU A 107 15.34 -6.75 -0.98
CA GLU A 107 14.02 -6.11 -1.00
C GLU A 107 13.79 -5.32 0.29
N ALA A 108 13.16 -4.15 0.15
CA ALA A 108 12.68 -3.35 1.26
C ALA A 108 11.24 -2.90 1.00
N GLU A 109 10.38 -3.10 1.97
CA GLU A 109 8.99 -2.64 1.91
C GLU A 109 8.93 -1.11 2.10
N LEU A 110 8.11 -0.45 1.30
CA LEU A 110 7.94 1.01 1.31
C LEU A 110 6.51 1.43 1.62
N HIS A 111 5.51 0.84 0.96
CA HIS A 111 4.08 1.17 1.07
C HIS A 111 3.80 2.67 0.89
N ILE A 112 4.44 3.29 -0.11
CA ILE A 112 4.30 4.72 -0.44
C ILE A 112 3.09 4.90 -1.34
N ASN A 113 2.03 5.50 -0.80
CA ASN A 113 0.74 5.68 -1.49
C ASN A 113 0.21 7.13 -1.44
N SER A 114 1.04 8.08 -1.04
CA SER A 114 0.68 9.49 -0.97
C SER A 114 1.91 10.39 -1.06
N ARG A 115 1.71 11.63 -1.48
CA ARG A 115 2.78 12.63 -1.50
C ARG A 115 3.38 12.89 -0.12
N ARG A 116 2.59 12.78 0.93
CA ARG A 116 3.09 12.90 2.31
C ARG A 116 4.12 11.82 2.60
N LYS A 117 3.83 10.56 2.26
CA LYS A 117 4.78 9.45 2.46
C LYS A 117 6.02 9.58 1.57
N VAL A 118 5.88 10.13 0.36
CA VAL A 118 7.04 10.48 -0.48
C VAL A 118 7.92 11.50 0.24
N ALA A 119 7.34 12.56 0.77
CA ALA A 119 8.09 13.60 1.49
C ALA A 119 8.80 13.05 2.73
N GLU A 120 8.12 12.23 3.54
CA GLU A 120 8.70 11.56 4.72
C GLU A 120 9.90 10.67 4.32
N PHE A 121 9.74 9.86 3.26
CA PHE A 121 10.81 9.00 2.74
C PHE A 121 12.01 9.83 2.24
N MET A 122 11.76 10.89 1.47
CA MET A 122 12.82 11.76 0.96
C MET A 122 13.55 12.49 2.08
N GLU A 123 12.85 12.89 3.14
CA GLU A 123 13.48 13.52 4.33
C GLU A 123 14.40 12.53 5.04
N ASP A 124 13.99 11.26 5.20
CA ASP A 124 14.83 10.23 5.81
C ASP A 124 16.10 9.95 5.00
N ILE A 125 16.00 9.95 3.67
CA ILE A 125 17.15 9.82 2.77
C ILE A 125 18.08 11.04 2.89
N ARG A 126 17.55 12.27 2.84
CA ARG A 126 18.33 13.52 2.93
C ARG A 126 19.03 13.67 4.30
N ASN A 127 18.40 13.21 5.37
CA ASN A 127 18.97 13.23 6.71
C ASN A 127 20.03 12.14 6.96
N GLY A 128 20.36 11.36 5.93
CA GLY A 128 21.41 10.34 5.98
C GLY A 128 21.05 9.11 6.83
N LYS A 129 19.77 8.89 7.14
CA LYS A 129 19.33 7.67 7.84
C LYS A 129 19.56 6.43 6.99
N SER A 130 19.49 6.56 5.67
CA SER A 130 19.77 5.50 4.70
C SER A 130 20.18 6.10 3.36
N SER A 131 20.82 5.27 2.52
CA SER A 131 21.03 5.57 1.10
C SER A 131 20.00 4.79 0.28
N PRO A 132 19.57 5.31 -0.90
CA PRO A 132 18.70 4.56 -1.79
C PRO A 132 19.32 3.22 -2.17
N LEU A 133 18.52 2.14 -2.08
CA LEU A 133 18.99 0.77 -2.34
C LEU A 133 19.56 0.61 -3.77
N LYS A 134 19.01 1.34 -4.74
CA LYS A 134 19.47 1.36 -6.15
C LYS A 134 20.93 1.75 -6.33
N ASN A 135 21.54 2.47 -5.36
CA ASN A 135 22.92 2.96 -5.48
C ASN A 135 23.95 1.80 -5.49
N ILE A 136 23.58 0.63 -4.96
CA ILE A 136 24.47 -0.55 -5.01
C ILE A 136 24.37 -1.33 -6.32
N THR A 137 23.48 -0.95 -7.24
CA THR A 137 23.22 -1.60 -8.52
C THR A 137 23.26 -0.64 -9.70
N SER A 138 24.05 0.43 -9.61
CA SER A 138 24.23 1.42 -10.68
C SER A 138 22.88 2.00 -11.15
N ASP A 139 22.04 2.38 -10.19
CA ASP A 139 20.69 2.96 -10.37
C ASP A 139 19.61 1.98 -10.87
N TYR A 140 19.96 0.75 -11.25
CA TYR A 140 18.96 -0.25 -11.66
C TYR A 140 18.24 -0.83 -10.45
N HIS A 141 16.93 -0.74 -10.46
CA HIS A 141 16.08 -1.30 -9.42
C HIS A 141 14.70 -1.69 -9.95
N TYR A 142 13.91 -2.30 -9.10
CA TYR A 142 12.54 -2.75 -9.40
C TYR A 142 11.61 -2.24 -8.33
N HIS A 143 10.40 -1.92 -8.74
CA HIS A 143 9.28 -1.64 -7.83
C HIS A 143 8.12 -2.57 -8.14
N THR A 144 7.49 -3.13 -7.10
CA THR A 144 6.14 -3.62 -7.20
C THR A 144 5.21 -2.42 -6.98
N ILE A 145 4.44 -2.09 -8.00
CA ILE A 145 3.45 -1.02 -7.95
C ILE A 145 2.07 -1.65 -7.95
N SER A 146 1.21 -1.25 -7.02
CA SER A 146 -0.18 -1.66 -6.94
C SER A 146 -1.13 -0.51 -7.26
N ALA A 147 -2.29 -0.82 -7.80
CA ALA A 147 -3.37 0.13 -8.09
C ALA A 147 -4.73 -0.57 -8.01
N ASP A 148 -5.80 0.20 -8.10
CA ASP A 148 -7.16 -0.35 -8.00
C ASP A 148 -7.58 -1.13 -9.25
N ASN A 149 -6.93 -0.90 -10.40
CA ASN A 149 -7.20 -1.58 -11.67
C ASN A 149 -6.00 -1.55 -12.62
N GLU A 150 -6.04 -2.39 -13.67
CA GLU A 150 -4.98 -2.50 -14.68
C GLU A 150 -4.81 -1.22 -15.50
N GLU A 151 -5.89 -0.49 -15.79
CA GLU A 151 -5.86 0.78 -16.53
C GLU A 151 -4.97 1.81 -15.81
N THR A 152 -5.09 1.90 -14.49
CA THR A 152 -4.23 2.78 -13.68
C THR A 152 -2.77 2.34 -13.74
N LEU A 153 -2.48 1.04 -13.72
CA LEU A 153 -1.11 0.54 -13.88
C LEU A 153 -0.54 0.86 -15.27
N ASP A 154 -1.35 0.75 -16.33
CA ASP A 154 -0.95 1.10 -17.70
C ASP A 154 -0.60 2.58 -17.80
N LEU A 155 -1.42 3.46 -17.21
CA LEU A 155 -1.16 4.90 -17.18
C LEU A 155 0.14 5.24 -16.41
N ILE A 156 0.37 4.62 -15.26
CA ILE A 156 1.59 4.80 -14.46
C ILE A 156 2.81 4.36 -15.29
N GLU A 157 2.74 3.19 -15.91
CA GLU A 157 3.83 2.65 -16.74
C GLU A 157 4.12 3.58 -17.92
N GLU A 158 3.10 4.11 -18.59
CA GLU A 158 3.25 5.05 -19.69
C GLU A 158 3.93 6.36 -19.24
N GLU A 159 3.53 6.93 -18.11
CA GLU A 159 4.14 8.16 -17.59
C GLU A 159 5.60 7.95 -17.16
N LEU A 160 5.91 6.83 -16.50
CA LEU A 160 7.29 6.48 -16.15
C LEU A 160 8.14 6.27 -17.41
N ARG A 161 7.57 5.74 -18.50
CA ARG A 161 8.23 5.57 -19.79
C ARG A 161 8.50 6.93 -20.46
N LYS A 162 7.53 7.85 -20.48
CA LYS A 162 7.70 9.21 -21.02
C LYS A 162 8.80 9.98 -20.30
N LYS A 163 8.96 9.78 -19.00
CA LYS A 163 10.02 10.37 -18.19
C LYS A 163 11.39 9.70 -18.37
N GLY A 164 11.46 8.60 -19.09
CA GLY A 164 12.69 7.85 -19.34
C GLY A 164 13.17 7.01 -18.15
N PHE A 165 12.30 6.72 -17.18
CA PHE A 165 12.66 5.94 -16.00
C PHE A 165 12.60 4.43 -16.25
N LEU A 166 11.72 3.96 -17.16
CA LEU A 166 11.59 2.53 -17.45
C LEU A 166 12.75 2.02 -18.28
N VAL A 167 13.25 0.86 -17.86
CA VAL A 167 14.20 0.08 -18.65
C VAL A 167 13.43 -0.80 -19.61
N ASN A 168 13.64 -0.63 -20.90
CA ASN A 168 13.06 -1.50 -21.93
C ASN A 168 13.56 -2.94 -21.72
N ARG A 169 12.63 -3.89 -21.89
CA ARG A 169 12.95 -5.32 -21.84
C ARG A 169 13.83 -5.71 -23.01
#